data_d9e373d2d58f6446499d70a6c026c97d
#
_entry.id   d9e373d2d58f6446499d70a6c026c97d
#
_cell.length_a   1.000
_cell.length_b   1.000
_cell.length_c   1.000
_cell.angle_alpha   90.00
_cell.angle_beta   90.00
_cell.angle_gamma   90.00
#
_symmetry.space_group_name_H-M   'P 1'
#
loop_
_entity.id
_entity.type
_entity.pdbx_description
1 polymer ?
#
loop_
_entity_poly.entity_id
_entity_poly.type
_entity_poly.pdbx_seq_one_letter_code
_entity_poly.pdbx_strand_id
1 'polypeptide(L)'
;MSLARVMAIVNRTPDSFYDKGATFDLDPALRRCDEVIAAGASIVDIGGVKAGPGKAVDAAEEIDRVVPTIEKVHERHPDVLISVDTWRSEVAEAAIAAGAGLVNDTWAGWDPELIEVSGHHRVGYVCSHTGGITPRTRPHRVHFDDVVADVIAETTQLAERAAALGCPEDLTFIDPTHDFGKNTLHGLELLRRIDEVVATGWPVLMALSNKDFVGETLDRGVGERVAGTLAATAWSAARGVAAFRVHEVAETADVIRMTAAIQGEVAPLATTRGLA
;
A
#
# COMPACT_ATOMS: atom_id res chain seq x y z
N MET A 1 -17.46 -10.54 8.32
CA MET A 1 -16.14 -9.94 8.09
C MET A 1 -16.25 -9.04 6.84
N SER A 2 -15.57 -7.90 6.79
CA SER A 2 -15.46 -7.12 5.55
C SER A 2 -14.38 -7.75 4.67
N LEU A 3 -14.56 -7.69 3.34
CA LEU A 3 -13.50 -8.08 2.40
C LEU A 3 -12.25 -7.21 2.62
N ALA A 4 -11.07 -7.76 2.32
CA ALA A 4 -9.84 -6.97 2.31
C ALA A 4 -9.97 -5.78 1.35
N ARG A 5 -9.41 -4.64 1.73
CA ARG A 5 -9.46 -3.41 0.93
C ARG A 5 -8.48 -3.48 -0.23
N VAL A 6 -8.85 -2.91 -1.36
CA VAL A 6 -7.93 -2.71 -2.50
C VAL A 6 -7.46 -1.26 -2.50
N MET A 7 -6.15 -1.05 -2.35
CA MET A 7 -5.48 0.24 -2.43
C MET A 7 -4.81 0.35 -3.80
N ALA A 8 -5.35 1.18 -4.66
CA ALA A 8 -4.83 1.38 -6.01
C ALA A 8 -3.69 2.39 -6.03
N ILE A 9 -2.60 2.05 -6.71
CA ILE A 9 -1.43 2.93 -6.88
C ILE A 9 -1.67 3.89 -8.02
N VAL A 10 -1.50 5.21 -7.75
CA VAL A 10 -1.50 6.28 -8.74
C VAL A 10 -0.24 7.14 -8.58
N ASN A 11 0.74 6.94 -9.45
CA ASN A 11 2.03 7.60 -9.35
C ASN A 11 2.07 8.90 -10.18
N ARG A 12 2.16 10.04 -9.52
CA ARG A 12 2.40 11.36 -10.13
C ARG A 12 3.90 11.60 -10.37
N THR A 13 4.55 10.61 -11.00
CA THR A 13 6.00 10.64 -11.24
C THR A 13 6.31 10.37 -12.72
N PRO A 14 7.25 11.11 -13.35
CA PRO A 14 7.58 10.93 -14.77
C PRO A 14 8.35 9.63 -15.04
N ASP A 15 8.91 9.02 -13.99
CA ASP A 15 9.86 7.90 -14.05
C ASP A 15 9.39 6.67 -13.25
N SER A 16 8.07 6.51 -13.09
CA SER A 16 7.48 5.31 -12.47
C SER A 16 7.96 4.03 -13.18
N PHE A 17 8.32 3.00 -12.40
CA PHE A 17 8.84 1.76 -12.96
C PHE A 17 7.76 0.93 -13.66
N TYR A 18 6.49 1.11 -13.30
CA TYR A 18 5.37 0.34 -13.83
C TYR A 18 4.72 1.03 -15.03
N ASP A 19 4.25 2.24 -14.88
CA ASP A 19 3.48 2.98 -15.89
C ASP A 19 4.30 3.97 -16.74
N LYS A 20 5.61 4.09 -16.43
CA LYS A 20 6.56 4.94 -17.18
C LYS A 20 6.11 6.39 -17.31
N GLY A 21 5.42 6.91 -16.28
CA GLY A 21 4.94 8.29 -16.24
C GLY A 21 3.59 8.51 -16.94
N ALA A 22 2.83 7.46 -17.23
CA ALA A 22 1.51 7.58 -17.88
C ALA A 22 0.52 8.43 -17.09
N THR A 23 0.68 8.52 -15.77
CA THR A 23 -0.15 9.30 -14.84
C THR A 23 0.56 10.55 -14.30
N PHE A 24 1.65 11.00 -14.95
CA PHE A 24 2.38 12.20 -14.51
C PHE A 24 1.53 13.47 -14.66
N ASP A 25 0.83 13.66 -15.77
CA ASP A 25 -0.05 14.80 -15.97
C ASP A 25 -1.38 14.61 -15.19
N LEU A 26 -2.03 15.74 -14.82
CA LEU A 26 -3.22 15.72 -13.97
C LEU A 26 -4.39 14.95 -14.61
N ASP A 27 -4.73 15.25 -15.86
CA ASP A 27 -5.88 14.60 -16.51
C ASP A 27 -5.73 13.08 -16.68
N PRO A 28 -4.58 12.53 -17.11
CA PRO A 28 -4.33 11.11 -17.08
C PRO A 28 -4.42 10.49 -15.68
N ALA A 29 -3.90 11.18 -14.65
CA ALA A 29 -4.00 10.71 -13.27
C ALA A 29 -5.46 10.63 -12.80
N LEU A 30 -6.26 11.63 -13.08
CA LEU A 30 -7.68 11.66 -12.73
C LEU A 30 -8.46 10.55 -13.45
N ARG A 31 -8.23 10.35 -14.76
CA ARG A 31 -8.83 9.21 -15.48
C ARG A 31 -8.43 7.88 -14.85
N ARG A 32 -7.17 7.72 -14.46
CA ARG A 32 -6.72 6.50 -13.78
C ARG A 32 -7.40 6.31 -12.43
N CYS A 33 -7.60 7.39 -11.65
CA CYS A 33 -8.37 7.32 -10.41
C CYS A 33 -9.81 6.85 -10.67
N ASP A 34 -10.50 7.46 -11.65
CA ASP A 34 -11.86 7.06 -12.04
C ASP A 34 -11.93 5.57 -12.45
N GLU A 35 -10.97 5.09 -13.24
CA GLU A 35 -10.86 3.68 -13.67
C GLU A 35 -10.67 2.72 -12.52
N VAL A 36 -9.71 3.00 -11.61
CA VAL A 36 -9.41 2.08 -10.50
C VAL A 36 -10.53 2.04 -9.47
N ILE A 37 -11.21 3.15 -9.23
CA ILE A 37 -12.39 3.21 -8.37
C ILE A 37 -13.52 2.38 -8.97
N ALA A 38 -13.79 2.54 -10.26
CA ALA A 38 -14.79 1.73 -10.97
C ALA A 38 -14.42 0.22 -10.98
N ALA A 39 -13.13 -0.11 -10.95
CA ALA A 39 -12.62 -1.48 -10.88
C ALA A 39 -12.66 -2.08 -9.46
N GLY A 40 -13.07 -1.32 -8.43
CA GLY A 40 -13.27 -1.82 -7.08
C GLY A 40 -12.22 -1.38 -6.05
N ALA A 41 -11.37 -0.39 -6.36
CA ALA A 41 -10.51 0.20 -5.35
C ALA A 41 -11.34 0.97 -4.32
N SER A 42 -11.10 0.70 -3.04
CA SER A 42 -11.69 1.43 -1.91
C SER A 42 -10.72 2.47 -1.32
N ILE A 43 -9.46 2.40 -1.70
CA ILE A 43 -8.40 3.35 -1.35
C ILE A 43 -7.65 3.70 -2.63
N VAL A 44 -7.39 5.00 -2.85
CA VAL A 44 -6.51 5.49 -3.93
C VAL A 44 -5.27 6.10 -3.30
N ASP A 45 -4.11 5.54 -3.60
CA ASP A 45 -2.82 5.92 -3.02
C ASP A 45 -2.01 6.76 -4.02
N ILE A 46 -1.86 8.05 -3.73
CA ILE A 46 -1.30 9.05 -4.63
C ILE A 46 0.13 9.40 -4.19
N GLY A 47 1.11 9.07 -5.02
CA GLY A 47 2.52 9.32 -4.74
C GLY A 47 3.15 10.30 -5.72
N GLY A 48 3.89 11.30 -5.20
CA GLY A 48 4.59 12.34 -5.99
C GLY A 48 6.05 12.05 -6.27
N VAL A 49 6.66 11.08 -5.57
CA VAL A 49 8.08 10.76 -5.67
C VAL A 49 8.30 9.25 -5.79
N LYS A 50 9.12 8.84 -6.75
CA LYS A 50 9.51 7.45 -6.91
C LYS A 50 10.30 6.95 -5.70
N ALA A 51 9.96 5.79 -5.18
CA ALA A 51 10.63 5.19 -4.03
C ALA A 51 12.12 4.87 -4.28
N GLY A 52 12.51 4.51 -5.50
CA GLY A 52 13.90 4.21 -5.85
C GLY A 52 14.76 5.44 -6.11
N PRO A 53 16.08 5.26 -6.33
CA PRO A 53 16.98 6.33 -6.74
C PRO A 53 16.49 7.07 -7.99
N GLY A 54 16.74 8.37 -8.06
CA GLY A 54 16.33 9.22 -9.18
C GLY A 54 16.65 10.69 -8.93
N LYS A 55 16.14 11.58 -9.80
CA LYS A 55 16.28 13.03 -9.64
C LYS A 55 15.71 13.47 -8.28
N ALA A 56 16.40 14.39 -7.61
CA ALA A 56 15.89 14.97 -6.37
C ALA A 56 14.57 15.71 -6.66
N VAL A 57 13.60 15.51 -5.79
CA VAL A 57 12.29 16.18 -5.78
C VAL A 57 12.17 16.79 -4.39
N ASP A 58 12.01 18.10 -4.28
CA ASP A 58 11.76 18.75 -3.01
C ASP A 58 10.28 18.66 -2.61
N ALA A 59 9.95 19.13 -1.41
CA ALA A 59 8.59 19.04 -0.91
C ALA A 59 7.61 19.93 -1.69
N ALA A 60 8.03 21.10 -2.14
CA ALA A 60 7.17 21.98 -2.92
C ALA A 60 6.78 21.34 -4.26
N GLU A 61 7.76 20.74 -4.96
CA GLU A 61 7.49 19.98 -6.19
C GLU A 61 6.60 18.75 -5.93
N GLU A 62 6.78 18.06 -4.81
CA GLU A 62 5.94 16.92 -4.44
C GLU A 62 4.49 17.38 -4.15
N ILE A 63 4.30 18.47 -3.40
CA ILE A 63 3.00 19.09 -3.14
C ILE A 63 2.30 19.46 -4.46
N ASP A 64 2.98 20.14 -5.37
CA ASP A 64 2.45 20.53 -6.68
C ASP A 64 1.99 19.33 -7.52
N ARG A 65 2.62 18.17 -7.30
CA ARG A 65 2.23 16.92 -7.99
C ARG A 65 1.00 16.26 -7.37
N VAL A 66 0.93 16.13 -6.03
CA VAL A 66 -0.09 15.31 -5.37
C VAL A 66 -1.35 16.07 -5.02
N VAL A 67 -1.25 17.29 -4.51
CA VAL A 67 -2.37 18.06 -3.97
C VAL A 67 -3.50 18.30 -4.99
N PRO A 68 -3.23 18.77 -6.22
CA PRO A 68 -4.30 18.99 -7.21
C PRO A 68 -5.04 17.71 -7.58
N THR A 69 -4.36 16.54 -7.53
CA THR A 69 -5.01 15.26 -7.79
C THR A 69 -5.90 14.85 -6.63
N ILE A 70 -5.42 15.00 -5.40
CA ILE A 70 -6.18 14.70 -4.17
C ILE A 70 -7.45 15.52 -4.11
N GLU A 71 -7.38 16.85 -4.30
CA GLU A 71 -8.53 17.74 -4.32
C GLU A 71 -9.60 17.28 -5.32
N LYS A 72 -9.19 17.00 -6.56
CA LYS A 72 -10.12 16.59 -7.61
C LYS A 72 -10.72 15.21 -7.39
N VAL A 73 -9.95 14.26 -6.84
CA VAL A 73 -10.48 12.93 -6.47
C VAL A 73 -11.46 13.05 -5.31
N HIS A 74 -11.13 13.86 -4.29
CA HIS A 74 -12.02 14.12 -3.16
C HIS A 74 -13.36 14.75 -3.59
N GLU A 75 -13.31 15.74 -4.50
CA GLU A 75 -14.51 16.35 -5.06
C GLU A 75 -15.40 15.34 -5.83
N ARG A 76 -14.80 14.43 -6.61
CA ARG A 76 -15.53 13.50 -7.49
C ARG A 76 -16.01 12.24 -6.77
N HIS A 77 -15.23 11.76 -5.81
CA HIS A 77 -15.40 10.47 -5.14
C HIS A 77 -15.31 10.63 -3.61
N PRO A 78 -16.28 11.33 -2.97
CA PRO A 78 -16.21 11.65 -1.54
C PRO A 78 -16.22 10.42 -0.62
N ASP A 79 -16.68 9.27 -1.11
CA ASP A 79 -16.75 8.02 -0.35
C ASP A 79 -15.46 7.17 -0.44
N VAL A 80 -14.49 7.58 -1.28
CA VAL A 80 -13.23 6.86 -1.46
C VAL A 80 -12.20 7.39 -0.48
N LEU A 81 -11.52 6.51 0.24
CA LEU A 81 -10.39 6.89 1.08
C LEU A 81 -9.19 7.25 0.21
N ILE A 82 -8.70 8.48 0.34
CA ILE A 82 -7.51 8.95 -0.37
C ILE A 82 -6.31 8.79 0.56
N SER A 83 -5.27 8.15 0.05
CA SER A 83 -3.97 7.99 0.69
C SER A 83 -2.93 8.84 -0.02
N VAL A 84 -2.03 9.44 0.73
CA VAL A 84 -0.83 10.09 0.19
C VAL A 84 0.41 9.26 0.52
N ASP A 85 1.16 8.83 -0.53
CA ASP A 85 2.45 8.13 -0.37
C ASP A 85 3.57 9.17 -0.27
N THR A 86 4.00 9.44 0.96
CA THR A 86 5.06 10.42 1.26
C THR A 86 5.75 10.07 2.57
N TRP A 87 7.00 10.51 2.71
CA TRP A 87 7.76 10.46 3.98
C TRP A 87 8.01 11.84 4.58
N ARG A 88 7.29 12.89 4.11
CA ARG A 88 7.47 14.26 4.55
C ARG A 88 6.23 14.80 5.23
N SER A 89 6.41 15.31 6.43
CA SER A 89 5.32 15.90 7.24
C SER A 89 4.65 17.08 6.53
N GLU A 90 5.44 17.97 5.90
CA GLU A 90 4.91 19.14 5.18
C GLU A 90 4.06 18.76 3.95
N VAL A 91 4.38 17.65 3.26
CA VAL A 91 3.57 17.13 2.14
C VAL A 91 2.29 16.50 2.66
N ALA A 92 2.38 15.74 3.74
CA ALA A 92 1.21 15.13 4.38
C ALA A 92 0.24 16.19 4.89
N GLU A 93 0.72 17.27 5.54
CA GLU A 93 -0.11 18.40 5.98
C GLU A 93 -0.92 19.00 4.82
N ALA A 94 -0.24 19.29 3.69
CA ALA A 94 -0.91 19.83 2.50
C ALA A 94 -1.90 18.84 1.87
N ALA A 95 -1.54 17.56 1.82
CA ALA A 95 -2.39 16.50 1.28
C ALA A 95 -3.64 16.26 2.13
N ILE A 96 -3.51 16.28 3.45
CA ILE A 96 -4.63 16.15 4.39
C ILE A 96 -5.59 17.34 4.24
N ALA A 97 -5.05 18.56 4.16
CA ALA A 97 -5.85 19.75 3.91
C ALA A 97 -6.65 19.70 2.59
N ALA A 98 -6.12 18.95 1.59
CA ALA A 98 -6.76 18.70 0.29
C ALA A 98 -7.78 17.55 0.31
N GLY A 99 -7.87 16.76 1.38
CA GLY A 99 -8.84 15.68 1.56
C GLY A 99 -8.24 14.27 1.67
N ALA A 100 -6.91 14.11 1.85
CA ALA A 100 -6.34 12.81 2.18
C ALA A 100 -6.75 12.37 3.59
N GLY A 101 -7.21 11.15 3.73
CA GLY A 101 -7.61 10.53 5.00
C GLY A 101 -6.65 9.44 5.50
N LEU A 102 -5.57 9.17 4.76
CA LEU A 102 -4.55 8.18 5.10
C LEU A 102 -3.18 8.68 4.66
N VAL A 103 -2.18 8.53 5.51
CA VAL A 103 -0.76 8.76 5.17
C VAL A 103 -0.06 7.41 5.03
N ASN A 104 0.48 7.15 3.85
CA ASN A 104 1.28 5.97 3.56
C ASN A 104 2.77 6.30 3.70
N ASP A 105 3.32 6.06 4.89
CA ASP A 105 4.74 6.27 5.17
C ASP A 105 5.55 5.04 4.77
N THR A 106 6.00 5.00 3.53
CA THR A 106 6.81 3.90 3.00
C THR A 106 8.22 3.83 3.62
N TRP A 107 8.64 4.84 4.40
CA TRP A 107 10.02 4.95 4.90
C TRP A 107 10.14 4.85 6.44
N ALA A 108 9.16 4.24 7.09
CA ALA A 108 9.22 3.77 8.47
C ALA A 108 9.59 4.89 9.49
N GLY A 109 8.91 6.03 9.41
CA GLY A 109 9.13 7.14 10.35
C GLY A 109 10.45 7.91 10.12
N TRP A 110 10.95 7.93 8.88
CA TRP A 110 12.14 8.71 8.52
C TRP A 110 12.01 10.20 8.92
N ASP A 111 10.85 10.80 8.70
CA ASP A 111 10.47 12.09 9.26
C ASP A 111 9.65 11.87 10.52
N PRO A 112 10.18 12.14 11.71
CA PRO A 112 9.47 11.87 12.96
C PRO A 112 8.22 12.73 13.18
N GLU A 113 8.08 13.86 12.46
CA GLU A 113 6.91 14.75 12.53
C GLU A 113 5.73 14.19 11.72
N LEU A 114 5.97 13.30 10.75
CA LEU A 114 4.93 12.74 9.88
C LEU A 114 3.80 12.04 10.64
N ILE A 115 4.15 11.21 11.61
CA ILE A 115 3.18 10.50 12.45
C ILE A 115 2.43 11.47 13.39
N GLU A 116 3.09 12.57 13.82
CA GLU A 116 2.48 13.59 14.67
C GLU A 116 1.43 14.40 13.91
N VAL A 117 1.73 14.79 12.66
CA VAL A 117 0.78 15.41 11.73
C VAL A 117 -0.44 14.50 11.52
N SER A 118 -0.21 13.21 11.24
CA SER A 118 -1.30 12.24 11.03
C SER A 118 -2.20 12.11 12.26
N GLY A 119 -1.62 12.02 13.46
CA GLY A 119 -2.33 11.95 14.73
C GLY A 119 -3.11 13.23 15.06
N HIS A 120 -2.49 14.41 14.82
CA HIS A 120 -3.14 15.71 15.02
C HIS A 120 -4.42 15.85 14.20
N HIS A 121 -4.38 15.44 12.94
CA HIS A 121 -5.54 15.48 12.02
C HIS A 121 -6.46 14.27 12.14
N ARG A 122 -6.10 13.27 12.96
CA ARG A 122 -6.87 12.03 13.15
C ARG A 122 -7.12 11.27 11.84
N VAL A 123 -6.12 11.25 10.96
CA VAL A 123 -6.14 10.45 9.74
C VAL A 123 -5.41 9.12 9.94
N GLY A 124 -5.67 8.15 9.04
CA GLY A 124 -4.99 6.85 9.09
C GLY A 124 -3.49 6.95 8.83
N TYR A 125 -2.75 5.92 9.24
CA TYR A 125 -1.30 5.85 9.07
C TYR A 125 -0.84 4.45 8.71
N VAL A 126 0.09 4.33 7.75
CA VAL A 126 0.74 3.05 7.42
C VAL A 126 2.10 2.98 8.08
N CYS A 127 2.26 2.05 9.00
CA CYS A 127 3.48 1.76 9.73
C CYS A 127 4.32 0.75 8.93
N SER A 128 5.26 1.25 8.14
CA SER A 128 6.12 0.43 7.28
C SER A 128 7.36 -0.06 8.01
N HIS A 129 8.00 -1.11 7.48
CA HIS A 129 9.26 -1.65 7.93
C HIS A 129 10.30 -1.67 6.83
N THR A 130 11.39 -0.94 6.99
CA THR A 130 12.45 -0.82 5.97
C THR A 130 13.80 -1.40 6.40
N GLY A 131 13.93 -1.86 7.66
CA GLY A 131 15.21 -2.30 8.22
C GLY A 131 16.23 -1.17 8.32
N GLY A 132 15.77 0.09 8.49
CA GLY A 132 16.61 1.27 8.71
C GLY A 132 17.29 1.84 7.45
N ILE A 133 16.86 1.46 6.24
CA ILE A 133 17.41 2.05 5.03
C ILE A 133 16.91 3.49 4.81
N THR A 134 17.78 4.35 4.29
CA THR A 134 17.45 5.74 3.96
C THR A 134 16.53 5.85 2.76
N PRO A 135 15.61 6.85 2.72
CA PRO A 135 14.74 7.09 1.58
C PRO A 135 15.49 7.16 0.26
N ARG A 136 14.89 6.53 -0.77
CA ARG A 136 15.36 6.55 -2.15
C ARG A 136 16.76 5.95 -2.37
N THR A 137 17.26 5.16 -1.42
CA THR A 137 18.46 4.35 -1.62
C THR A 137 18.09 2.97 -2.22
N ARG A 138 19.07 2.31 -2.82
CA ARG A 138 18.88 0.90 -3.18
C ARG A 138 18.89 0.07 -1.92
N PRO A 139 18.01 -0.92 -1.78
CA PRO A 139 18.03 -1.83 -0.65
C PRO A 139 19.39 -2.53 -0.60
N HIS A 140 20.12 -2.30 0.48
CA HIS A 140 21.25 -3.14 0.84
C HIS A 140 20.71 -4.43 1.46
N ARG A 141 21.48 -5.52 1.38
CA ARG A 141 21.16 -6.71 2.14
C ARG A 141 21.21 -6.39 3.62
N VAL A 142 20.04 -6.22 4.23
CA VAL A 142 19.92 -6.13 5.68
C VAL A 142 19.97 -7.55 6.22
N HIS A 143 20.66 -7.74 7.32
CA HIS A 143 20.68 -9.01 8.06
C HIS A 143 19.61 -8.94 9.15
N PHE A 144 18.78 -9.97 9.21
CA PHE A 144 17.80 -10.19 10.27
C PHE A 144 18.09 -11.55 10.92
N ASP A 145 18.07 -11.63 12.23
CA ASP A 145 18.06 -12.90 12.94
C ASP A 145 16.71 -13.61 12.74
N ASP A 146 15.61 -12.84 12.80
CA ASP A 146 14.26 -13.25 12.42
C ASP A 146 13.53 -12.04 11.83
N VAL A 147 13.36 -12.04 10.51
CA VAL A 147 12.72 -10.93 9.77
C VAL A 147 11.26 -10.71 10.16
N VAL A 148 10.55 -11.77 10.55
CA VAL A 148 9.13 -11.66 10.96
C VAL A 148 9.01 -11.04 12.34
N ALA A 149 9.82 -11.48 13.29
CA ALA A 149 9.85 -10.90 14.63
C ALA A 149 10.27 -9.42 14.59
N ASP A 150 11.25 -9.06 13.77
CA ASP A 150 11.73 -7.69 13.58
C ASP A 150 10.62 -6.79 13.01
N VAL A 151 9.96 -7.24 11.91
CA VAL A 151 8.80 -6.56 11.33
C VAL A 151 7.69 -6.34 12.37
N ILE A 152 7.31 -7.37 13.11
CA ILE A 152 6.26 -7.26 14.13
C ILE A 152 6.66 -6.22 15.20
N ALA A 153 7.88 -6.31 15.73
CA ALA A 153 8.33 -5.42 16.80
C ALA A 153 8.31 -3.94 16.37
N GLU A 154 8.89 -3.61 15.20
CA GLU A 154 8.98 -2.23 14.73
C GLU A 154 7.62 -1.68 14.31
N THR A 155 6.83 -2.44 13.53
CA THR A 155 5.55 -1.93 13.01
C THR A 155 4.49 -1.81 14.09
N THR A 156 4.43 -2.73 15.07
CA THR A 156 3.50 -2.60 16.21
C THR A 156 3.86 -1.44 17.12
N GLN A 157 5.14 -1.20 17.37
CA GLN A 157 5.57 -0.02 18.14
C GLN A 157 5.14 1.29 17.45
N LEU A 158 5.29 1.37 16.12
CA LEU A 158 4.82 2.54 15.36
C LEU A 158 3.29 2.66 15.40
N ALA A 159 2.55 1.56 15.28
CA ALA A 159 1.09 1.56 15.33
C ALA A 159 0.55 1.98 16.70
N GLU A 160 1.15 1.51 17.78
CA GLU A 160 0.83 1.95 19.16
C GLU A 160 1.09 3.46 19.32
N ARG A 161 2.20 3.96 18.79
CA ARG A 161 2.51 5.40 18.80
C ARG A 161 1.49 6.19 17.98
N ALA A 162 1.13 5.73 16.77
CA ALA A 162 0.13 6.39 15.93
C ALA A 162 -1.23 6.49 16.64
N ALA A 163 -1.71 5.41 17.24
CA ALA A 163 -2.94 5.37 18.00
C ALA A 163 -2.89 6.32 19.21
N ALA A 164 -1.79 6.32 19.96
CA ALA A 164 -1.59 7.22 21.10
C ALA A 164 -1.61 8.71 20.70
N LEU A 165 -1.18 9.04 19.48
CA LEU A 165 -1.22 10.38 18.91
C LEU A 165 -2.61 10.76 18.34
N GLY A 166 -3.52 9.80 18.17
CA GLY A 166 -4.90 10.03 17.73
C GLY A 166 -5.27 9.49 16.35
N CYS A 167 -4.38 8.75 15.68
CA CYS A 167 -4.73 8.03 14.47
C CYS A 167 -5.80 6.97 14.77
N PRO A 168 -6.83 6.80 13.92
CA PRO A 168 -7.83 5.75 14.09
C PRO A 168 -7.20 4.35 13.98
N GLU A 169 -7.46 3.46 14.93
CA GLU A 169 -6.87 2.11 14.96
C GLU A 169 -7.28 1.27 13.73
N ASP A 170 -8.52 1.43 13.24
CA ASP A 170 -9.04 0.73 12.07
C ASP A 170 -8.49 1.25 10.73
N LEU A 171 -7.79 2.37 10.74
CA LEU A 171 -7.05 2.97 9.63
C LEU A 171 -5.53 3.03 9.91
N THR A 172 -5.05 2.46 11.01
CA THR A 172 -3.63 2.30 11.30
C THR A 172 -3.18 0.92 10.83
N PHE A 173 -2.48 0.88 9.71
CA PHE A 173 -2.01 -0.35 9.08
C PHE A 173 -0.56 -0.64 9.45
N ILE A 174 -0.22 -1.90 9.64
CA ILE A 174 1.17 -2.37 9.67
C ILE A 174 1.52 -2.99 8.32
N ASP A 175 2.67 -2.63 7.74
CA ASP A 175 3.14 -3.12 6.44
C ASP A 175 4.54 -3.76 6.56
N PRO A 176 4.70 -5.06 6.29
CA PRO A 176 6.01 -5.71 6.21
C PRO A 176 6.94 -5.11 5.15
N THR A 177 6.42 -4.36 4.21
CA THR A 177 7.11 -3.59 3.17
C THR A 177 8.12 -4.44 2.38
N HIS A 178 7.60 -5.40 1.61
CA HIS A 178 8.38 -6.28 0.75
C HIS A 178 9.32 -5.50 -0.18
N ASP A 179 10.52 -6.02 -0.41
CA ASP A 179 11.61 -5.46 -1.21
C ASP A 179 12.31 -4.22 -0.63
N PHE A 180 11.84 -3.66 0.48
CA PHE A 180 12.53 -2.57 1.18
C PHE A 180 13.41 -3.15 2.29
N GLY A 181 14.73 -3.06 2.14
CA GLY A 181 15.69 -3.66 3.07
C GLY A 181 15.66 -5.19 3.13
N LYS A 182 14.87 -5.83 2.29
CA LYS A 182 14.64 -7.29 2.29
C LYS A 182 14.99 -7.89 0.94
N ASN A 183 15.42 -9.14 0.96
CA ASN A 183 15.62 -9.96 -0.23
C ASN A 183 14.44 -10.92 -0.45
N THR A 184 14.49 -11.68 -1.54
CA THR A 184 13.47 -12.65 -1.92
C THR A 184 13.19 -13.70 -0.85
N LEU A 185 14.22 -14.19 -0.15
CA LEU A 185 14.03 -15.18 0.92
C LEU A 185 13.29 -14.58 2.11
N HIS A 186 13.61 -13.33 2.50
CA HIS A 186 12.89 -12.61 3.53
C HIS A 186 11.42 -12.38 3.13
N GLY A 187 11.15 -11.99 1.87
CA GLY A 187 9.79 -11.82 1.37
C GLY A 187 8.97 -13.10 1.41
N LEU A 188 9.56 -14.23 1.02
CA LEU A 188 8.91 -15.54 1.09
C LEU A 188 8.70 -16.01 2.53
N GLU A 189 9.63 -15.70 3.44
CA GLU A 189 9.48 -16.04 4.87
C GLU A 189 8.33 -15.25 5.51
N LEU A 190 8.22 -13.95 5.23
CA LEU A 190 7.10 -13.12 5.67
C LEU A 190 5.76 -13.67 5.17
N LEU A 191 5.67 -14.13 3.92
CA LEU A 191 4.46 -14.75 3.39
C LEU A 191 4.13 -16.09 4.06
N ARG A 192 5.13 -16.93 4.37
CA ARG A 192 4.90 -18.20 5.08
C ARG A 192 4.35 -18.00 6.47
N ARG A 193 4.81 -16.95 7.15
CA ARG A 193 4.52 -16.65 8.55
C ARG A 193 3.60 -15.43 8.72
N ILE A 194 2.85 -15.07 7.67
CA ILE A 194 1.95 -13.90 7.70
C ILE A 194 0.88 -13.99 8.80
N ASP A 195 0.51 -15.21 9.20
CA ASP A 195 -0.40 -15.44 10.31
C ASP A 195 0.10 -14.83 11.63
N GLU A 196 1.43 -14.79 11.85
CA GLU A 196 2.03 -14.17 13.04
C GLU A 196 1.87 -12.65 13.01
N VAL A 197 2.02 -12.02 11.82
CA VAL A 197 1.80 -10.59 11.64
C VAL A 197 0.32 -10.23 11.84
N VAL A 198 -0.59 -11.02 11.28
CA VAL A 198 -2.04 -10.82 11.45
C VAL A 198 -2.46 -11.03 12.91
N ALA A 199 -1.83 -11.97 13.63
CA ALA A 199 -2.12 -12.25 15.03
C ALA A 199 -1.78 -11.09 15.98
N THR A 200 -1.06 -10.05 15.54
CA THR A 200 -0.85 -8.81 16.31
C THR A 200 -2.14 -8.05 16.60
N GLY A 201 -3.18 -8.26 15.78
CA GLY A 201 -4.46 -7.57 15.88
C GLY A 201 -4.54 -6.25 15.12
N TRP A 202 -3.42 -5.68 14.68
CA TRP A 202 -3.41 -4.51 13.80
C TRP A 202 -3.82 -4.88 12.37
N PRO A 203 -4.54 -4.00 11.66
CA PRO A 203 -4.82 -4.20 10.23
C PRO A 203 -3.50 -4.33 9.45
N VAL A 204 -3.35 -5.41 8.66
CA VAL A 204 -2.15 -5.64 7.84
C VAL A 204 -2.39 -5.15 6.43
N LEU A 205 -1.48 -4.32 5.92
CA LEU A 205 -1.40 -3.93 4.50
C LEU A 205 -0.24 -4.68 3.85
N MET A 206 -0.47 -5.19 2.63
CA MET A 206 0.56 -5.87 1.85
C MET A 206 0.74 -5.20 0.48
N ALA A 207 1.96 -4.77 0.18
CA ALA A 207 2.33 -4.22 -1.12
C ALA A 207 3.14 -5.26 -1.91
N LEU A 208 2.46 -6.18 -2.59
CA LEU A 208 3.07 -7.35 -3.27
C LEU A 208 3.21 -7.17 -4.79
N SER A 209 2.48 -6.21 -5.37
CA SER A 209 2.31 -6.08 -6.82
C SER A 209 3.63 -5.82 -7.55
N ASN A 210 3.97 -6.71 -8.47
CA ASN A 210 5.15 -6.66 -9.35
C ASN A 210 6.52 -6.57 -8.63
N LYS A 211 6.58 -6.96 -7.35
CA LYS A 211 7.78 -6.92 -6.53
C LYS A 211 8.86 -7.89 -7.01
N ASP A 212 10.12 -7.60 -6.67
CA ASP A 212 11.27 -8.38 -7.12
C ASP A 212 11.26 -9.80 -6.57
N PHE A 213 10.76 -10.03 -5.36
CA PHE A 213 10.65 -11.39 -4.82
C PHE A 213 9.75 -12.30 -5.69
N VAL A 214 8.70 -11.75 -6.34
CA VAL A 214 7.88 -12.51 -7.30
C VAL A 214 8.67 -12.81 -8.56
N GLY A 215 9.34 -11.79 -9.10
CA GLY A 215 10.14 -11.91 -10.32
C GLY A 215 11.26 -12.92 -10.17
N GLU A 216 12.03 -12.84 -9.08
CA GLU A 216 13.13 -13.76 -8.79
C GLU A 216 12.64 -15.20 -8.52
N THR A 217 11.51 -15.36 -7.81
CA THR A 217 10.95 -16.69 -7.55
C THR A 217 10.52 -17.41 -8.83
N LEU A 218 10.00 -16.67 -9.81
CA LEU A 218 9.42 -17.25 -11.03
C LEU A 218 10.31 -17.10 -12.27
N ASP A 219 11.45 -16.43 -12.17
CA ASP A 219 12.30 -16.01 -13.30
C ASP A 219 11.48 -15.21 -14.32
N ARG A 220 10.84 -14.10 -13.86
CA ARG A 220 9.97 -13.24 -14.67
C ARG A 220 10.37 -11.78 -14.59
N GLY A 221 10.35 -11.12 -15.75
CA GLY A 221 10.54 -9.68 -15.90
C GLY A 221 9.36 -8.87 -15.34
N VAL A 222 9.59 -7.56 -15.18
CA VAL A 222 8.52 -6.61 -14.86
C VAL A 222 7.42 -6.68 -15.94
N GLY A 223 6.15 -6.75 -15.53
CA GLY A 223 5.01 -6.93 -16.43
C GLY A 223 4.59 -8.39 -16.67
N GLU A 224 5.41 -9.37 -16.27
CA GLU A 224 5.10 -10.81 -16.36
C GLU A 224 4.82 -11.42 -14.98
N ARG A 225 4.73 -10.61 -13.93
CA ARG A 225 4.65 -11.02 -12.52
C ARG A 225 3.22 -11.10 -11.98
N VAL A 226 2.21 -10.82 -12.80
CA VAL A 226 0.80 -10.74 -12.37
C VAL A 226 0.32 -12.03 -11.72
N ALA A 227 0.55 -13.18 -12.37
CA ALA A 227 0.14 -14.48 -11.82
C ALA A 227 0.74 -14.77 -10.44
N GLY A 228 2.04 -14.49 -10.25
CA GLY A 228 2.71 -14.65 -8.95
C GLY A 228 2.20 -13.65 -7.90
N THR A 229 1.97 -12.40 -8.30
CA THR A 229 1.36 -11.38 -7.45
C THR A 229 -0.01 -11.84 -6.95
N LEU A 230 -0.89 -12.30 -7.84
CA LEU A 230 -2.23 -12.76 -7.49
C LEU A 230 -2.20 -14.02 -6.60
N ALA A 231 -1.26 -14.93 -6.83
CA ALA A 231 -1.07 -16.10 -5.96
C ALA A 231 -0.66 -15.68 -4.54
N ALA A 232 0.28 -14.75 -4.39
CA ALA A 232 0.69 -14.22 -3.09
C ALA A 232 -0.46 -13.42 -2.41
N THR A 233 -1.26 -12.70 -3.20
CA THR A 233 -2.46 -12.01 -2.72
C THR A 233 -3.50 -12.98 -2.18
N ALA A 234 -3.85 -14.04 -2.93
CA ALA A 234 -4.80 -15.07 -2.48
C ALA A 234 -4.33 -15.76 -1.20
N TRP A 235 -3.03 -16.10 -1.13
CA TRP A 235 -2.41 -16.69 0.05
C TRP A 235 -2.57 -15.80 1.30
N SER A 236 -2.31 -14.51 1.14
CA SER A 236 -2.36 -13.54 2.24
C SER A 236 -3.79 -13.18 2.62
N ALA A 237 -4.69 -13.01 1.64
CA ALA A 237 -6.11 -12.74 1.87
C ALA A 237 -6.77 -13.87 2.67
N ALA A 238 -6.47 -15.14 2.33
CA ALA A 238 -6.96 -16.30 3.07
C ALA A 238 -6.50 -16.35 4.55
N ARG A 239 -5.51 -15.55 4.91
CA ARG A 239 -4.93 -15.45 6.26
C ARG A 239 -5.31 -14.16 7.00
N GLY A 240 -6.24 -13.38 6.46
CA GLY A 240 -6.81 -12.22 7.14
C GLY A 240 -6.05 -10.91 6.94
N VAL A 241 -5.22 -10.81 5.90
CA VAL A 241 -4.63 -9.51 5.50
C VAL A 241 -5.75 -8.53 5.15
N ALA A 242 -5.68 -7.31 5.70
CA ALA A 242 -6.76 -6.34 5.68
C ALA A 242 -6.77 -5.45 4.42
N ALA A 243 -5.62 -5.24 3.78
CA ALA A 243 -5.51 -4.39 2.59
C ALA A 243 -4.37 -4.83 1.67
N PHE A 244 -4.53 -4.59 0.36
CA PHE A 244 -3.52 -4.84 -0.67
C PHE A 244 -3.27 -3.60 -1.51
N ARG A 245 -2.02 -3.15 -1.57
CA ARG A 245 -1.57 -2.02 -2.41
C ARG A 245 -1.09 -2.56 -3.76
N VAL A 246 -1.79 -2.20 -4.83
CA VAL A 246 -1.67 -2.90 -6.12
C VAL A 246 -1.76 -1.99 -7.35
N HIS A 247 -1.22 -2.49 -8.47
CA HIS A 247 -1.42 -1.90 -9.80
C HIS A 247 -2.62 -2.55 -10.54
N GLU A 248 -2.80 -3.86 -10.38
CA GLU A 248 -3.82 -4.70 -11.04
C GLU A 248 -5.08 -4.76 -10.15
N VAL A 249 -5.89 -3.70 -10.16
CA VAL A 249 -7.01 -3.52 -9.23
C VAL A 249 -8.13 -4.53 -9.49
N ALA A 250 -8.59 -4.67 -10.73
CA ALA A 250 -9.70 -5.56 -11.07
C ALA A 250 -9.38 -7.02 -10.72
N GLU A 251 -8.21 -7.49 -11.14
CA GLU A 251 -7.76 -8.86 -10.90
C GLU A 251 -7.57 -9.14 -9.40
N THR A 252 -7.08 -8.13 -8.66
CA THR A 252 -6.91 -8.23 -7.21
C THR A 252 -8.26 -8.29 -6.49
N ALA A 253 -9.23 -7.46 -6.89
CA ALA A 253 -10.58 -7.46 -6.33
C ALA A 253 -11.26 -8.82 -6.56
N ASP A 254 -11.12 -9.40 -7.76
CA ASP A 254 -11.62 -10.73 -8.09
C ASP A 254 -10.98 -11.82 -7.22
N VAL A 255 -9.66 -11.78 -7.04
CA VAL A 255 -8.93 -12.73 -6.19
C VAL A 255 -9.39 -12.65 -4.74
N ILE A 256 -9.49 -11.45 -4.17
CA ILE A 256 -9.96 -11.25 -2.80
C ILE A 256 -11.38 -11.81 -2.64
N ARG A 257 -12.28 -11.47 -3.56
CA ARG A 257 -13.65 -11.94 -3.53
C ARG A 257 -13.75 -13.46 -3.69
N MET A 258 -12.98 -14.03 -4.62
CA MET A 258 -12.94 -15.48 -4.83
C MET A 258 -12.41 -16.21 -3.60
N THR A 259 -11.35 -15.69 -2.97
CA THR A 259 -10.80 -16.24 -1.72
C THR A 259 -11.84 -16.25 -0.60
N ALA A 260 -12.53 -15.13 -0.38
CA ALA A 260 -13.59 -15.03 0.63
C ALA A 260 -14.80 -15.95 0.33
N ALA A 261 -15.13 -16.14 -0.95
CA ALA A 261 -16.19 -17.08 -1.35
C ALA A 261 -15.78 -18.55 -1.07
N ILE A 262 -14.53 -18.93 -1.31
CA ILE A 262 -13.98 -20.26 -0.96
C ILE A 262 -14.04 -20.49 0.54
N GLN A 263 -13.77 -19.47 1.35
CA GLN A 263 -13.84 -19.52 2.82
C GLN A 263 -15.29 -19.51 3.35
N GLY A 264 -16.28 -19.28 2.49
CA GLY A 264 -17.70 -19.20 2.88
C GLY A 264 -18.09 -17.86 3.52
N GLU A 265 -17.25 -16.82 3.43
CA GLU A 265 -17.50 -15.52 4.03
C GLU A 265 -18.45 -14.65 3.20
N VAL A 266 -18.49 -14.87 1.88
CA VAL A 266 -19.38 -14.17 0.95
C VAL A 266 -20.05 -15.14 -0.01
N ALA A 267 -21.29 -14.85 -0.38
CA ALA A 267 -22.00 -15.62 -1.40
C ALA A 267 -21.46 -15.32 -2.81
N PRO A 268 -21.57 -16.28 -3.75
CA PRO A 268 -21.34 -16.02 -5.17
C PRO A 268 -22.26 -14.91 -5.68
N LEU A 269 -21.76 -14.07 -6.61
CA LEU A 269 -22.56 -13.00 -7.22
C LEU A 269 -23.72 -13.54 -8.07
N ALA A 270 -23.54 -14.73 -8.64
CA ALA A 270 -24.56 -15.42 -9.43
C ALA A 270 -24.43 -16.94 -9.25
N THR A 271 -25.57 -17.62 -9.16
CA THR A 271 -25.65 -19.09 -9.00
C THR A 271 -26.68 -19.62 -9.96
N THR A 272 -26.30 -19.87 -11.20
CA THR A 272 -27.21 -20.37 -12.24
C THR A 272 -26.96 -21.84 -12.63
N ARG A 273 -25.72 -22.32 -12.44
CA ARG A 273 -25.35 -23.67 -12.82
C ARG A 273 -25.85 -24.70 -11.78
N GLY A 274 -26.60 -25.71 -12.21
CA GLY A 274 -27.06 -26.80 -11.35
C GLY A 274 -28.19 -26.43 -10.38
N LEU A 275 -28.74 -25.24 -10.50
CA LEU A 275 -29.91 -24.76 -9.79
C LEU A 275 -31.12 -24.86 -10.75
N ALA A 276 -31.67 -26.06 -10.95
CA ALA A 276 -32.89 -26.26 -11.71
C ALA A 276 -34.07 -26.41 -10.75
#